data_5005ac3e086e7c94ef138fea177d7fd2
#
_entry.id   5005ac3e086e7c94ef138fea177d7fd2
#
_cell.length_a   1.000
_cell.length_b   1.000
_cell.length_c   1.000
_cell.angle_alpha   90.00
_cell.angle_beta   90.00
_cell.angle_gamma   90.00
#
_symmetry.space_group_name_H-M   'P 1'
#
loop_
_entity.id
_entity.type
_entity.pdbx_description
1 polymer ?
#
loop_
_entity_poly.entity_id
_entity_poly.type
_entity_poly.pdbx_seq_one_letter_code
_entity_poly.pdbx_strand_id
1 'polypeptide(L)'
;VRILGGVKSPVLEEVKKGDKLTVLEDVSDWKKVCTKSGIVGYIQKSKLKDAKKETISREFEEPDYTGIKKDYKINLVWHQVTSEAANEGIEDALAATKGLNTISPTWFSVTDNSGNISSIASTDYVDYAHQCGLEVWALVDNFDQNVDDMELLSHTSSRENLENQLVNAALQNGIDGINVDFEQIPTDVGDHYIQFIRELSVLCRVNNLVLSVDNYVPKGYNTHYHREEQGVMADYVIIMGYDEHFAGSYEAGSVASYNYVKEGIEETLRDVPADKVINAVPFYTRLWNETPKTDEERAEDQGTEAESYSMKVTSEALGMEEAAQRVSEAGATVTWDDTANVSYTHLRANE
;
A
#
# COMPACT_ATOMS: atom_id res chain seq x y z
N VAL A 1 -22.82 -1.37 40.92
CA VAL A 1 -21.71 -0.93 40.05
C VAL A 1 -21.78 0.59 39.98
N ARG A 2 -20.66 1.28 40.09
CA ARG A 2 -20.55 2.74 40.14
C ARG A 2 -19.65 3.27 39.01
N ILE A 3 -19.78 4.55 38.69
CA ILE A 3 -18.96 5.20 37.65
C ILE A 3 -17.47 5.18 38.02
N LEU A 4 -17.13 5.44 39.26
CA LEU A 4 -15.76 5.47 39.79
C LEU A 4 -15.61 4.61 41.05
N GLY A 5 -14.40 4.25 41.41
CA GLY A 5 -14.06 3.53 42.62
C GLY A 5 -14.21 4.39 43.89
N GLY A 6 -15.43 4.69 44.30
CA GLY A 6 -15.72 5.50 45.48
C GLY A 6 -17.16 5.34 45.97
N VAL A 7 -17.38 5.26 47.29
CA VAL A 7 -18.72 5.07 47.87
C VAL A 7 -19.70 6.21 47.58
N LYS A 8 -19.19 7.41 47.30
CA LYS A 8 -19.98 8.58 46.90
C LYS A 8 -20.19 8.71 45.39
N SER A 9 -19.54 7.86 44.59
CA SER A 9 -19.69 7.88 43.13
C SER A 9 -21.11 7.43 42.73
N PRO A 10 -21.71 8.03 41.70
CA PRO A 10 -23.04 7.64 41.22
C PRO A 10 -23.12 6.14 40.88
N VAL A 11 -24.29 5.57 41.11
CA VAL A 11 -24.60 4.19 40.77
C VAL A 11 -25.04 4.11 39.32
N LEU A 12 -24.41 3.24 38.54
CA LEU A 12 -24.78 2.94 37.17
C LEU A 12 -25.80 1.81 37.10
N GLU A 13 -25.57 0.75 37.88
CA GLU A 13 -26.40 -0.44 37.91
C GLU A 13 -26.36 -1.08 39.30
N GLU A 14 -27.52 -1.56 39.77
CA GLU A 14 -27.61 -2.38 40.96
C GLU A 14 -27.48 -3.85 40.61
N VAL A 15 -26.54 -4.54 41.23
CA VAL A 15 -26.32 -5.98 41.08
C VAL A 15 -26.69 -6.71 42.36
N LYS A 16 -27.23 -7.92 42.26
CA LYS A 16 -27.74 -8.74 43.33
C LYS A 16 -26.75 -9.87 43.68
N LYS A 17 -26.95 -10.46 44.86
CA LYS A 17 -26.18 -11.65 45.23
C LYS A 17 -26.48 -12.80 44.28
N GLY A 18 -25.44 -13.30 43.62
CA GLY A 18 -25.51 -14.37 42.59
C GLY A 18 -25.30 -13.89 41.17
N ASP A 19 -25.38 -12.59 40.93
CA ASP A 19 -25.08 -12.06 39.62
C ASP A 19 -23.60 -12.31 39.26
N LYS A 20 -23.37 -12.70 38.00
CA LYS A 20 -22.03 -12.86 37.43
C LYS A 20 -21.52 -11.53 36.89
N LEU A 21 -20.30 -11.19 37.25
CA LEU A 21 -19.60 -9.99 36.77
C LEU A 21 -18.28 -10.41 36.14
N THR A 22 -17.95 -9.83 34.99
CA THR A 22 -16.62 -10.00 34.39
C THR A 22 -15.69 -8.99 35.01
N VAL A 23 -14.59 -9.45 35.60
CA VAL A 23 -13.55 -8.57 36.18
C VAL A 23 -12.62 -8.14 35.05
N LEU A 24 -12.49 -6.84 34.86
CA LEU A 24 -11.63 -6.23 33.84
C LEU A 24 -10.28 -5.80 34.41
N GLU A 25 -10.32 -5.24 35.68
CA GLU A 25 -9.13 -4.67 36.29
C GLU A 25 -9.24 -4.69 37.83
N ASP A 26 -8.09 -4.82 38.49
CA ASP A 26 -7.95 -4.68 39.95
C ASP A 26 -7.46 -3.26 40.29
N VAL A 27 -8.28 -2.47 41.00
CA VAL A 27 -7.99 -1.08 41.34
C VAL A 27 -8.13 -0.86 42.84
N SER A 28 -7.03 -0.97 43.56
CA SER A 28 -7.00 -0.82 45.06
C SER A 28 -8.08 -1.65 45.74
N ASP A 29 -9.01 -1.04 46.49
CA ASP A 29 -10.14 -1.71 47.16
C ASP A 29 -11.34 -1.98 46.24
N TRP A 30 -11.24 -1.66 44.97
CA TRP A 30 -12.29 -1.81 43.98
C TRP A 30 -11.85 -2.74 42.86
N LYS A 31 -12.83 -3.28 42.13
CA LYS A 31 -12.61 -3.92 40.84
C LYS A 31 -13.41 -3.18 39.77
N LYS A 32 -12.77 -2.92 38.65
CA LYS A 32 -13.48 -2.54 37.42
C LYS A 32 -14.12 -3.79 36.86
N VAL A 33 -15.40 -3.74 36.62
CA VAL A 33 -16.19 -4.91 36.18
C VAL A 33 -17.13 -4.54 35.05
N CYS A 34 -17.50 -5.55 34.24
CA CYS A 34 -18.57 -5.47 33.28
C CYS A 34 -19.74 -6.34 33.76
N THR A 35 -20.95 -5.80 33.75
CA THR A 35 -22.18 -6.50 34.12
C THR A 35 -22.70 -7.32 32.94
N LYS A 36 -23.71 -8.18 33.16
CA LYS A 36 -24.37 -8.94 32.08
C LYS A 36 -25.06 -8.04 31.06
N SER A 37 -25.50 -6.86 31.45
CA SER A 37 -26.10 -5.83 30.60
C SER A 37 -25.08 -5.00 29.80
N GLY A 38 -23.76 -5.26 30.00
CA GLY A 38 -22.69 -4.53 29.31
C GLY A 38 -22.24 -3.25 30.00
N ILE A 39 -22.77 -2.92 31.20
CA ILE A 39 -22.36 -1.74 31.95
C ILE A 39 -20.96 -1.97 32.56
N VAL A 40 -20.04 -1.08 32.23
CA VAL A 40 -18.68 -1.07 32.77
C VAL A 40 -18.60 -0.05 33.94
N GLY A 41 -18.07 -0.47 35.09
CA GLY A 41 -17.91 0.40 36.22
C GLY A 41 -17.19 -0.29 37.38
N TYR A 42 -17.31 0.25 38.57
CA TYR A 42 -16.54 -0.19 39.74
C TYR A 42 -17.43 -0.76 40.87
N ILE A 43 -16.96 -1.83 41.47
CA ILE A 43 -17.58 -2.45 42.66
C ILE A 43 -16.52 -2.73 43.72
N GLN A 44 -16.88 -2.61 44.99
CA GLN A 44 -15.95 -2.93 46.08
C GLN A 44 -15.55 -4.41 46.10
N LYS A 45 -14.26 -4.69 46.26
CA LYS A 45 -13.75 -6.08 46.39
C LYS A 45 -14.47 -6.89 47.46
N SER A 46 -14.76 -6.27 48.60
CA SER A 46 -15.45 -6.91 49.72
C SER A 46 -16.89 -7.36 49.38
N LYS A 47 -17.46 -6.92 48.28
CA LYS A 47 -18.81 -7.33 47.83
C LYS A 47 -18.77 -8.46 46.82
N LEU A 48 -17.58 -8.87 46.39
CA LEU A 48 -17.38 -9.94 45.44
C LEU A 48 -16.86 -11.21 46.11
N LYS A 49 -17.17 -12.37 45.55
CA LYS A 49 -16.45 -13.61 45.85
C LYS A 49 -15.15 -13.62 45.05
N ASP A 50 -14.25 -14.55 45.37
CA ASP A 50 -13.02 -14.74 44.59
C ASP A 50 -13.31 -14.96 43.14
N ALA A 51 -12.58 -14.24 42.29
CA ALA A 51 -12.70 -14.38 40.87
C ALA A 51 -12.17 -15.75 40.40
N LYS A 52 -12.92 -16.42 39.55
CA LYS A 52 -12.46 -17.62 38.85
C LYS A 52 -12.06 -17.23 37.47
N LYS A 53 -10.89 -17.68 37.02
CA LYS A 53 -10.50 -17.55 35.63
C LYS A 53 -11.33 -18.58 34.84
N GLU A 54 -12.13 -18.09 33.92
CA GLU A 54 -12.87 -18.91 32.95
C GLU A 54 -12.24 -18.68 31.57
N THR A 55 -11.79 -19.73 30.94
CA THR A 55 -11.33 -19.65 29.54
C THR A 55 -12.54 -19.99 28.68
N ILE A 56 -13.02 -19.02 27.93
CA ILE A 56 -14.06 -19.23 26.94
C ILE A 56 -13.35 -19.49 25.62
N SER A 57 -13.50 -20.69 25.07
CA SER A 57 -13.07 -21.02 23.72
C SER A 57 -14.29 -21.18 22.84
N ARG A 58 -14.18 -20.74 21.61
CA ARG A 58 -15.18 -20.91 20.59
C ARG A 58 -14.46 -21.54 19.40
N GLU A 59 -14.99 -22.63 18.91
CA GLU A 59 -14.60 -23.12 17.60
C GLU A 59 -15.13 -22.13 16.57
N PHE A 60 -14.24 -21.62 15.74
CA PHE A 60 -14.53 -20.69 14.67
C PHE A 60 -14.00 -21.32 13.39
N GLU A 61 -14.91 -21.58 12.47
CA GLU A 61 -14.51 -21.88 11.10
C GLU A 61 -14.24 -20.55 10.41
N GLU A 62 -13.02 -20.37 9.98
CA GLU A 62 -12.65 -19.20 9.21
C GLU A 62 -13.44 -19.19 7.90
N PRO A 63 -14.14 -18.11 7.58
CA PRO A 63 -14.86 -18.04 6.31
C PRO A 63 -13.87 -18.10 5.15
N ASP A 64 -14.24 -18.85 4.11
CA ASP A 64 -13.47 -18.87 2.87
C ASP A 64 -13.75 -17.56 2.11
N TYR A 65 -12.74 -16.69 2.05
CA TYR A 65 -12.81 -15.45 1.29
C TYR A 65 -12.53 -15.76 -0.18
N THR A 66 -13.59 -15.98 -0.94
CA THR A 66 -13.48 -16.20 -2.39
C THR A 66 -13.09 -14.90 -3.08
N GLY A 67 -11.94 -14.91 -3.77
CA GLY A 67 -11.49 -13.83 -4.65
C GLY A 67 -11.67 -14.19 -6.12
N ILE A 68 -11.42 -13.21 -6.99
CA ILE A 68 -11.33 -13.43 -8.43
C ILE A 68 -9.95 -13.99 -8.73
N LYS A 69 -9.89 -15.21 -9.24
CA LYS A 69 -8.65 -15.86 -9.63
C LYS A 69 -8.63 -16.11 -11.12
N LYS A 70 -7.62 -15.60 -11.79
CA LYS A 70 -7.40 -15.88 -13.21
C LYS A 70 -6.74 -17.25 -13.39
N ASP A 71 -7.07 -17.95 -14.47
CA ASP A 71 -6.51 -19.25 -14.84
C ASP A 71 -5.20 -19.13 -15.62
N TYR A 72 -4.69 -17.91 -15.77
CA TYR A 72 -3.44 -17.57 -16.45
C TYR A 72 -2.55 -16.70 -15.53
N LYS A 73 -1.27 -16.62 -15.85
CA LYS A 73 -0.35 -15.71 -15.16
C LYS A 73 -0.60 -14.28 -15.62
N ILE A 74 -0.78 -13.39 -14.66
CA ILE A 74 -0.91 -11.97 -14.93
C ILE A 74 0.42 -11.44 -15.47
N ASN A 75 0.36 -10.78 -16.61
CA ASN A 75 1.41 -9.98 -17.17
C ASN A 75 0.86 -8.57 -17.41
N LEU A 76 1.09 -7.72 -16.40
CA LEU A 76 0.52 -6.38 -16.29
C LEU A 76 1.56 -5.31 -16.63
N VAL A 77 1.14 -4.24 -17.26
CA VAL A 77 1.90 -3.00 -17.40
C VAL A 77 1.10 -1.83 -16.85
N TRP A 78 1.74 -0.96 -16.06
CA TRP A 78 1.20 0.37 -15.78
C TRP A 78 1.44 1.27 -16.99
N HIS A 79 0.35 1.85 -17.47
CA HIS A 79 0.38 2.83 -18.57
C HIS A 79 0.16 4.22 -17.99
N GLN A 80 1.21 5.03 -18.00
CA GLN A 80 1.14 6.40 -17.50
C GLN A 80 0.31 7.26 -18.46
N VAL A 81 -0.92 7.55 -18.07
CA VAL A 81 -1.85 8.42 -18.80
C VAL A 81 -2.01 9.72 -18.00
N THR A 82 -1.56 10.83 -18.56
CA THR A 82 -1.48 12.12 -17.86
C THR A 82 -2.57 13.12 -18.24
N SER A 83 -3.40 12.77 -19.21
CA SER A 83 -4.52 13.60 -19.67
C SER A 83 -5.53 12.75 -20.45
N GLU A 84 -6.75 13.26 -20.65
CA GLU A 84 -7.76 12.59 -21.49
C GLU A 84 -7.23 12.29 -22.90
N ALA A 85 -6.49 13.23 -23.51
CA ALA A 85 -5.91 13.04 -24.84
C ALA A 85 -4.80 11.96 -24.87
N ALA A 86 -4.09 11.74 -23.76
CA ALA A 86 -3.06 10.72 -23.68
C ALA A 86 -3.60 9.28 -23.73
N ASN A 87 -4.92 9.08 -23.57
CA ASN A 87 -5.56 7.79 -23.76
C ASN A 87 -5.40 7.24 -25.20
N GLU A 88 -5.27 8.11 -26.19
CA GLU A 88 -5.01 7.70 -27.59
C GLU A 88 -3.67 6.96 -27.75
N GLY A 89 -2.73 7.12 -26.81
CA GLY A 89 -1.43 6.45 -26.79
C GLY A 89 -1.46 4.94 -26.57
N ILE A 90 -2.61 4.32 -26.27
CA ILE A 90 -2.72 2.88 -26.04
C ILE A 90 -2.28 2.07 -27.27
N GLU A 91 -2.58 2.52 -28.49
CA GLU A 91 -2.22 1.82 -29.72
C GLU A 91 -0.70 1.68 -29.86
N ASP A 92 0.03 2.76 -29.64
CA ASP A 92 1.48 2.79 -29.70
C ASP A 92 2.12 1.96 -28.56
N ALA A 93 1.57 2.06 -27.34
CA ALA A 93 2.02 1.29 -26.21
C ALA A 93 1.89 -0.22 -26.45
N LEU A 94 0.76 -0.68 -27.00
CA LEU A 94 0.55 -2.09 -27.30
C LEU A 94 1.35 -2.59 -28.50
N ALA A 95 1.57 -1.74 -29.52
CA ALA A 95 2.38 -2.11 -30.68
C ALA A 95 3.84 -2.45 -30.29
N ALA A 96 4.35 -1.85 -29.23
CA ALA A 96 5.70 -2.06 -28.72
C ALA A 96 5.83 -3.27 -27.76
N THR A 97 4.71 -3.91 -27.39
CA THR A 97 4.69 -4.96 -26.36
C THR A 97 4.30 -6.33 -26.89
N LYS A 98 4.64 -7.38 -26.14
CA LYS A 98 4.22 -8.76 -26.42
C LYS A 98 3.88 -9.49 -25.15
N GLY A 99 2.79 -10.26 -25.20
CA GLY A 99 2.42 -11.18 -24.13
C GLY A 99 1.72 -10.51 -22.94
N LEU A 100 1.37 -9.22 -23.03
CA LEU A 100 0.50 -8.58 -22.03
C LEU A 100 -0.90 -9.21 -22.08
N ASN A 101 -1.51 -9.27 -20.90
CA ASN A 101 -2.91 -9.66 -20.74
C ASN A 101 -3.67 -8.70 -19.82
N THR A 102 -2.98 -7.77 -19.20
CA THR A 102 -3.56 -6.75 -18.32
C THR A 102 -2.84 -5.42 -18.50
N ILE A 103 -3.60 -4.33 -18.54
CA ILE A 103 -3.06 -2.98 -18.58
C ILE A 103 -3.69 -2.15 -17.46
N SER A 104 -2.86 -1.39 -16.76
CA SER A 104 -3.30 -0.55 -15.62
C SER A 104 -2.99 0.92 -15.94
N PRO A 105 -3.96 1.66 -16.51
CA PRO A 105 -3.80 3.08 -16.77
C PRO A 105 -3.94 3.89 -15.48
N THR A 106 -3.14 4.97 -15.35
CA THR A 106 -3.15 5.88 -14.21
C THR A 106 -4.31 6.88 -14.33
N TRP A 107 -5.52 6.44 -14.04
CA TRP A 107 -6.74 7.19 -14.38
C TRP A 107 -7.41 7.91 -13.23
N PHE A 108 -7.26 7.40 -12.02
CA PHE A 108 -7.96 7.95 -10.87
C PHE A 108 -6.96 8.54 -9.89
N SER A 109 -7.24 9.74 -9.40
CA SER A 109 -6.49 10.34 -8.29
C SER A 109 -7.48 10.83 -7.24
N VAL A 110 -7.23 10.52 -5.97
CA VAL A 110 -7.99 11.12 -4.87
C VAL A 110 -7.66 12.61 -4.81
N THR A 111 -8.67 13.47 -4.66
CA THR A 111 -8.49 14.93 -4.76
C THR A 111 -8.72 15.67 -3.46
N ASP A 112 -9.37 15.04 -2.48
CA ASP A 112 -9.64 15.64 -1.17
C ASP A 112 -9.93 14.61 -0.07
N ASN A 113 -10.00 15.07 1.17
CA ASN A 113 -10.26 14.26 2.36
C ASN A 113 -11.70 13.74 2.47
N SER A 114 -12.59 14.14 1.58
CA SER A 114 -13.96 13.60 1.51
C SER A 114 -14.06 12.37 0.62
N GLY A 115 -12.96 11.94 0.01
CA GLY A 115 -12.89 10.80 -0.89
C GLY A 115 -13.42 11.08 -2.29
N ASN A 116 -13.33 12.33 -2.75
CA ASN A 116 -13.61 12.63 -4.15
C ASN A 116 -12.42 12.25 -5.02
N ILE A 117 -12.70 11.79 -6.24
CA ILE A 117 -11.69 11.44 -7.22
C ILE A 117 -11.77 12.34 -8.46
N SER A 118 -10.64 12.58 -9.09
CA SER A 118 -10.57 12.96 -10.50
C SER A 118 -10.47 11.69 -11.36
N SER A 119 -10.98 11.76 -12.58
CA SER A 119 -10.98 10.63 -13.49
C SER A 119 -10.73 11.12 -14.92
N ILE A 120 -9.82 10.43 -15.59
CA ILE A 120 -9.57 10.57 -17.04
C ILE A 120 -9.81 9.25 -17.78
N ALA A 121 -10.64 8.37 -17.18
CA ALA A 121 -11.00 7.08 -17.76
C ALA A 121 -11.70 7.25 -19.11
N SER A 122 -11.42 6.33 -20.03
CA SER A 122 -11.92 6.34 -21.40
C SER A 122 -12.52 4.98 -21.77
N THR A 123 -13.81 4.98 -22.11
CA THR A 123 -14.48 3.78 -22.62
C THR A 123 -13.87 3.30 -23.93
N ASP A 124 -13.47 4.20 -24.83
CA ASP A 124 -12.83 3.85 -26.10
C ASP A 124 -11.50 3.12 -25.87
N TYR A 125 -10.74 3.54 -24.85
CA TYR A 125 -9.52 2.86 -24.44
C TYR A 125 -9.80 1.45 -23.93
N VAL A 126 -10.81 1.28 -23.08
CA VAL A 126 -11.22 -0.04 -22.54
C VAL A 126 -11.65 -0.95 -23.69
N ASP A 127 -12.50 -0.46 -24.60
CA ASP A 127 -12.97 -1.20 -25.75
C ASP A 127 -11.81 -1.65 -26.64
N TYR A 128 -10.81 -0.79 -26.86
CA TYR A 128 -9.63 -1.15 -27.61
C TYR A 128 -8.76 -2.20 -26.93
N ALA A 129 -8.54 -2.04 -25.61
CA ALA A 129 -7.82 -3.04 -24.80
C ALA A 129 -8.49 -4.42 -24.89
N HIS A 130 -9.82 -4.45 -24.72
CA HIS A 130 -10.60 -5.68 -24.82
C HIS A 130 -10.52 -6.31 -26.22
N GLN A 131 -10.55 -5.52 -27.29
CA GLN A 131 -10.37 -6.02 -28.67
C GLN A 131 -8.96 -6.64 -28.85
N CYS A 132 -7.96 -6.13 -28.13
CA CYS A 132 -6.61 -6.69 -28.10
C CYS A 132 -6.45 -7.87 -27.13
N GLY A 133 -7.51 -8.25 -26.40
CA GLY A 133 -7.52 -9.36 -25.46
C GLY A 133 -6.90 -9.05 -24.10
N LEU A 134 -6.86 -7.77 -23.70
CA LEU A 134 -6.36 -7.33 -22.40
C LEU A 134 -7.52 -6.98 -21.46
N GLU A 135 -7.33 -7.25 -20.17
CA GLU A 135 -8.13 -6.63 -19.10
C GLU A 135 -7.57 -5.27 -18.72
N VAL A 136 -8.45 -4.38 -18.29
CA VAL A 136 -8.09 -3.04 -17.79
C VAL A 136 -8.32 -2.98 -16.28
N TRP A 137 -7.26 -2.82 -15.51
CA TRP A 137 -7.32 -2.59 -14.06
C TRP A 137 -6.88 -1.15 -13.78
N ALA A 138 -7.85 -0.24 -13.67
CA ALA A 138 -7.56 1.18 -13.53
C ALA A 138 -6.90 1.50 -12.19
N LEU A 139 -5.77 2.22 -12.25
CA LEU A 139 -5.02 2.63 -11.07
C LEU A 139 -5.68 3.84 -10.41
N VAL A 140 -5.71 3.82 -9.07
CA VAL A 140 -6.04 4.96 -8.21
C VAL A 140 -4.88 5.27 -7.28
N ASP A 141 -4.51 6.55 -7.22
CA ASP A 141 -3.45 7.07 -6.35
C ASP A 141 -3.97 8.07 -5.30
N ASN A 142 -3.11 8.34 -4.27
CA ASN A 142 -3.32 9.34 -3.22
C ASN A 142 -2.31 10.50 -3.29
N PHE A 143 -1.76 10.83 -4.47
CA PHE A 143 -0.60 11.72 -4.61
C PHE A 143 -0.93 13.22 -4.55
N ASP A 144 -2.21 13.61 -4.53
CA ASP A 144 -2.58 15.03 -4.41
C ASP A 144 -2.20 15.57 -3.03
N GLN A 145 -1.44 16.66 -3.01
CA GLN A 145 -0.95 17.29 -1.78
C GLN A 145 -2.05 17.86 -0.87
N ASN A 146 -3.29 17.96 -1.35
CA ASN A 146 -4.44 18.36 -0.55
C ASN A 146 -5.08 17.19 0.19
N VAL A 147 -4.61 15.97 -0.04
CA VAL A 147 -5.09 14.76 0.64
C VAL A 147 -4.29 14.52 1.91
N ASP A 148 -4.99 14.40 3.02
CA ASP A 148 -4.48 13.90 4.29
C ASP A 148 -5.05 12.50 4.51
N ASP A 149 -4.19 11.50 4.46
CA ASP A 149 -4.60 10.08 4.55
C ASP A 149 -5.32 9.75 5.86
N MET A 150 -4.97 10.40 6.98
CA MET A 150 -5.68 10.21 8.25
C MET A 150 -7.11 10.74 8.15
N GLU A 151 -7.29 11.96 7.65
CA GLU A 151 -8.62 12.55 7.48
C GLU A 151 -9.46 11.79 6.45
N LEU A 152 -8.85 11.35 5.34
CA LEU A 152 -9.50 10.55 4.30
C LEU A 152 -9.95 9.19 4.85
N LEU A 153 -9.04 8.42 5.43
CA LEU A 153 -9.24 6.99 5.69
C LEU A 153 -9.83 6.69 7.06
N SER A 154 -9.73 7.59 8.06
CA SER A 154 -10.33 7.36 9.37
C SER A 154 -11.86 7.58 9.39
N HIS A 155 -12.41 8.33 8.44
CA HIS A 155 -13.83 8.63 8.37
C HIS A 155 -14.57 7.67 7.44
N THR A 156 -15.53 6.92 7.97
CA THR A 156 -16.35 5.98 7.20
C THR A 156 -17.01 6.64 5.99
N SER A 157 -17.55 7.86 6.16
CA SER A 157 -18.22 8.58 5.05
C SER A 157 -17.28 8.92 3.89
N SER A 158 -16.00 9.23 4.18
CA SER A 158 -15.01 9.53 3.15
C SER A 158 -14.60 8.25 2.41
N ARG A 159 -14.37 7.14 3.14
CA ARG A 159 -14.09 5.84 2.53
C ARG A 159 -15.26 5.36 1.65
N GLU A 160 -16.50 5.40 2.18
CA GLU A 160 -17.70 5.03 1.41
C GLU A 160 -17.88 5.88 0.14
N ASN A 161 -17.55 7.18 0.20
CA ASN A 161 -17.60 8.04 -0.97
C ASN A 161 -16.56 7.65 -2.00
N LEU A 162 -15.30 7.45 -1.57
CA LEU A 162 -14.19 7.02 -2.43
C LEU A 162 -14.51 5.68 -3.13
N GLU A 163 -14.88 4.68 -2.36
CA GLU A 163 -15.20 3.35 -2.84
C GLU A 163 -16.35 3.36 -3.87
N ASN A 164 -17.42 4.10 -3.56
CA ASN A 164 -18.55 4.21 -4.47
C ASN A 164 -18.18 4.94 -5.78
N GLN A 165 -17.36 5.99 -5.72
CA GLN A 165 -16.90 6.67 -6.93
C GLN A 165 -16.03 5.76 -7.79
N LEU A 166 -15.07 5.03 -7.20
CA LEU A 166 -14.21 4.10 -7.92
C LEU A 166 -15.01 2.99 -8.61
N VAL A 167 -15.89 2.32 -7.86
CA VAL A 167 -16.72 1.23 -8.41
C VAL A 167 -17.66 1.74 -9.48
N ASN A 168 -18.32 2.88 -9.27
CA ASN A 168 -19.20 3.47 -10.28
C ASN A 168 -18.44 3.86 -11.55
N ALA A 169 -17.24 4.47 -11.42
CA ALA A 169 -16.41 4.82 -12.57
C ALA A 169 -15.95 3.57 -13.34
N ALA A 170 -15.58 2.51 -12.62
CA ALA A 170 -15.21 1.24 -13.23
C ALA A 170 -16.37 0.63 -14.04
N LEU A 171 -17.56 0.55 -13.44
CA LEU A 171 -18.74 0.00 -14.09
C LEU A 171 -19.20 0.83 -15.30
N GLN A 172 -19.15 2.15 -15.19
CA GLN A 172 -19.55 3.07 -16.28
C GLN A 172 -18.64 2.97 -17.50
N ASN A 173 -17.37 2.68 -17.31
CA ASN A 173 -16.38 2.59 -18.38
C ASN A 173 -16.08 1.15 -18.83
N GLY A 174 -16.69 0.14 -18.22
CA GLY A 174 -16.44 -1.27 -18.55
C GLY A 174 -15.07 -1.78 -18.09
N ILE A 175 -14.49 -1.17 -17.06
CA ILE A 175 -13.21 -1.53 -16.46
C ILE A 175 -13.33 -2.88 -15.73
N ASP A 176 -12.30 -3.73 -15.80
CA ASP A 176 -12.31 -5.10 -15.25
C ASP A 176 -11.80 -5.17 -13.81
N GLY A 177 -11.05 -4.17 -13.35
CA GLY A 177 -10.50 -4.15 -11.99
C GLY A 177 -10.03 -2.77 -11.54
N ILE A 178 -9.79 -2.67 -10.24
CA ILE A 178 -9.22 -1.49 -9.60
C ILE A 178 -7.85 -1.87 -9.05
N ASN A 179 -6.83 -1.07 -9.38
CA ASN A 179 -5.48 -1.19 -8.86
C ASN A 179 -5.24 -0.03 -7.88
N VAL A 180 -5.06 -0.35 -6.60
CA VAL A 180 -4.85 0.66 -5.55
C VAL A 180 -3.36 0.88 -5.36
N ASP A 181 -2.90 2.09 -5.69
CA ASP A 181 -1.52 2.54 -5.55
C ASP A 181 -1.44 3.69 -4.53
N PHE A 182 -1.69 3.36 -3.27
CA PHE A 182 -1.59 4.32 -2.17
C PHE A 182 -0.21 4.24 -1.54
N GLU A 183 0.55 5.30 -1.74
CA GLU A 183 1.92 5.39 -1.28
C GLU A 183 2.06 6.30 -0.05
N GLN A 184 3.19 6.16 0.64
CA GLN A 184 3.58 6.98 1.80
C GLN A 184 2.54 7.03 2.93
N ILE A 185 1.71 6.01 3.05
CA ILE A 185 0.74 5.89 4.15
C ILE A 185 1.48 6.01 5.49
N PRO A 186 1.11 6.96 6.36
CA PRO A 186 1.69 7.07 7.70
C PRO A 186 1.43 5.84 8.55
N THR A 187 2.35 5.54 9.48
CA THR A 187 2.26 4.33 10.33
C THR A 187 0.97 4.27 11.17
N ASP A 188 0.49 5.41 11.63
CA ASP A 188 -0.75 5.53 12.44
C ASP A 188 -2.03 5.48 11.58
N VAL A 189 -1.91 5.51 10.26
CA VAL A 189 -3.03 5.38 9.30
C VAL A 189 -3.22 3.93 8.83
N GLY A 190 -2.26 3.05 9.05
CA GLY A 190 -2.27 1.67 8.54
C GLY A 190 -3.56 0.89 8.81
N ASP A 191 -4.11 0.98 10.03
CA ASP A 191 -5.37 0.32 10.39
C ASP A 191 -6.58 0.87 9.61
N HIS A 192 -6.57 2.15 9.25
CA HIS A 192 -7.60 2.79 8.43
C HIS A 192 -7.44 2.43 6.96
N TYR A 193 -6.19 2.34 6.49
CA TYR A 193 -5.89 1.91 5.13
C TYR A 193 -6.35 0.47 4.88
N ILE A 194 -6.02 -0.47 5.77
CA ILE A 194 -6.48 -1.84 5.59
C ILE A 194 -8.02 -1.96 5.71
N GLN A 195 -8.66 -1.09 6.49
CA GLN A 195 -10.12 -1.03 6.55
C GLN A 195 -10.72 -0.59 5.20
N PHE A 196 -10.13 0.40 4.53
CA PHE A 196 -10.51 0.78 3.17
C PHE A 196 -10.38 -0.40 2.19
N ILE A 197 -9.27 -1.13 2.22
CA ILE A 197 -9.08 -2.32 1.37
C ILE A 197 -10.14 -3.40 1.64
N ARG A 198 -10.51 -3.63 2.91
CA ARG A 198 -11.59 -4.57 3.27
C ARG A 198 -12.93 -4.17 2.66
N GLU A 199 -13.31 -2.92 2.83
CA GLU A 199 -14.59 -2.37 2.36
C GLU A 199 -14.63 -2.39 0.83
N LEU A 200 -13.62 -1.88 0.15
CA LEU A 200 -13.50 -1.90 -1.31
C LEU A 200 -13.52 -3.34 -1.86
N SER A 201 -12.88 -4.30 -1.20
CA SER A 201 -12.85 -5.71 -1.64
C SER A 201 -14.24 -6.33 -1.72
N VAL A 202 -15.14 -5.95 -0.81
CA VAL A 202 -16.54 -6.41 -0.84
C VAL A 202 -17.27 -5.86 -2.04
N LEU A 203 -17.12 -4.54 -2.30
CA LEU A 203 -17.75 -3.89 -3.44
C LEU A 203 -17.22 -4.42 -4.78
N CYS A 204 -15.90 -4.64 -4.88
CA CYS A 204 -15.31 -5.23 -6.07
C CYS A 204 -15.87 -6.63 -6.35
N ARG A 205 -15.91 -7.52 -5.35
CA ARG A 205 -16.46 -8.88 -5.51
C ARG A 205 -17.91 -8.89 -5.95
N VAL A 206 -18.76 -8.06 -5.33
CA VAL A 206 -20.19 -7.98 -5.67
C VAL A 206 -20.38 -7.53 -7.13
N ASN A 207 -19.48 -6.73 -7.66
CA ASN A 207 -19.52 -6.18 -9.01
C ASN A 207 -18.62 -6.93 -10.01
N ASN A 208 -18.00 -8.04 -9.59
CA ASN A 208 -17.07 -8.83 -10.41
C ASN A 208 -15.88 -8.00 -10.95
N LEU A 209 -15.38 -7.08 -10.14
CA LEU A 209 -14.17 -6.30 -10.40
C LEU A 209 -12.98 -6.92 -9.66
N VAL A 210 -11.86 -7.06 -10.35
CA VAL A 210 -10.59 -7.46 -9.72
C VAL A 210 -10.12 -6.34 -8.79
N LEU A 211 -9.64 -6.69 -7.60
CA LEU A 211 -8.93 -5.77 -6.71
C LEU A 211 -7.46 -6.16 -6.63
N SER A 212 -6.58 -5.28 -7.08
CA SER A 212 -5.13 -5.40 -6.85
C SER A 212 -4.61 -4.23 -6.01
N VAL A 213 -3.58 -4.49 -5.21
CA VAL A 213 -3.02 -3.50 -4.29
C VAL A 213 -1.51 -3.47 -4.45
N ASP A 214 -0.97 -2.27 -4.70
CA ASP A 214 0.45 -2.04 -4.86
C ASP A 214 1.13 -1.85 -3.51
N ASN A 215 2.32 -2.39 -3.37
CA ASN A 215 3.08 -2.35 -2.13
C ASN A 215 4.57 -2.14 -2.40
N TYR A 216 5.21 -1.35 -1.57
CA TYR A 216 6.67 -1.34 -1.47
C TYR A 216 7.21 -2.73 -1.10
N VAL A 217 8.47 -2.98 -1.44
CA VAL A 217 9.21 -4.14 -0.91
C VAL A 217 9.09 -4.15 0.62
N PRO A 218 8.71 -5.29 1.24
CA PRO A 218 8.53 -5.38 2.69
C PRO A 218 9.81 -5.03 3.45
N LYS A 219 9.71 -4.12 4.40
CA LYS A 219 10.75 -3.72 5.33
C LYS A 219 10.15 -3.48 6.71
N GLY A 220 10.99 -3.51 7.75
CA GLY A 220 10.50 -3.34 9.13
C GLY A 220 9.75 -2.03 9.39
N TYR A 221 9.99 -0.98 8.61
CA TYR A 221 9.35 0.33 8.75
C TYR A 221 8.00 0.45 8.02
N ASN A 222 7.64 -0.50 7.15
CA ASN A 222 6.39 -0.45 6.37
C ASN A 222 5.44 -1.63 6.64
N THR A 223 5.52 -2.23 7.84
CA THR A 223 4.65 -3.34 8.27
C THR A 223 3.19 -2.92 8.44
N HIS A 224 2.92 -1.65 8.66
CA HIS A 224 1.59 -1.06 8.82
C HIS A 224 0.73 -1.09 7.54
N TYR A 225 1.28 -1.53 6.42
CA TYR A 225 0.50 -1.85 5.22
C TYR A 225 -0.33 -3.14 5.36
N HIS A 226 -0.12 -3.94 6.42
CA HIS A 226 -0.91 -5.15 6.73
C HIS A 226 -1.03 -6.14 5.56
N ARG A 227 0.11 -6.52 4.95
CA ARG A 227 0.14 -7.38 3.74
C ARG A 227 -0.50 -8.74 3.94
N GLU A 228 -0.43 -9.31 5.15
CA GLU A 228 -1.12 -10.55 5.48
C GLU A 228 -2.62 -10.42 5.23
N GLU A 229 -3.24 -9.35 5.69
CA GLU A 229 -4.66 -9.11 5.51
C GLU A 229 -5.01 -8.69 4.08
N GLN A 230 -4.14 -7.91 3.41
CA GLN A 230 -4.29 -7.67 1.96
C GLN A 230 -4.30 -9.00 1.19
N GLY A 231 -3.44 -9.97 1.56
CA GLY A 231 -3.41 -11.31 0.99
C GLY A 231 -4.71 -12.09 1.16
N VAL A 232 -5.52 -11.76 2.17
CA VAL A 232 -6.86 -12.34 2.36
C VAL A 232 -7.89 -11.60 1.51
N MET A 233 -7.90 -10.27 1.54
CA MET A 233 -8.97 -9.43 1.02
C MET A 233 -8.84 -9.11 -0.46
N ALA A 234 -7.63 -8.78 -0.94
CA ALA A 234 -7.38 -8.49 -2.34
C ALA A 234 -7.29 -9.76 -3.20
N ASP A 235 -7.56 -9.62 -4.48
CA ASP A 235 -7.36 -10.70 -5.46
C ASP A 235 -5.88 -10.85 -5.79
N TYR A 236 -5.15 -9.73 -5.92
CA TYR A 236 -3.71 -9.69 -6.15
C TYR A 236 -3.03 -8.64 -5.29
N VAL A 237 -1.80 -8.95 -4.88
CA VAL A 237 -0.88 -8.05 -4.19
C VAL A 237 0.34 -7.88 -5.07
N ILE A 238 0.59 -6.66 -5.51
CA ILE A 238 1.68 -6.31 -6.40
C ILE A 238 2.83 -5.74 -5.57
N ILE A 239 4.04 -6.25 -5.78
CA ILE A 239 5.24 -5.73 -5.14
C ILE A 239 5.93 -4.82 -6.14
N MET A 240 6.15 -3.57 -5.80
CA MET A 240 6.99 -2.64 -6.54
C MET A 240 8.46 -3.00 -6.29
N GLY A 241 8.95 -3.99 -7.03
CA GLY A 241 10.31 -4.53 -6.90
C GLY A 241 11.35 -3.61 -7.54
N TYR A 242 11.27 -2.31 -7.24
CA TYR A 242 12.14 -1.26 -7.77
C TYR A 242 12.29 -0.11 -6.77
N ASP A 243 12.99 0.93 -7.16
CA ASP A 243 13.39 2.07 -6.30
C ASP A 243 14.18 1.64 -5.05
N GLU A 244 15.03 0.60 -5.20
CA GLU A 244 16.05 0.26 -4.21
C GLU A 244 16.92 1.48 -3.90
N HIS A 245 17.32 2.22 -4.94
CA HIS A 245 17.88 3.56 -4.86
C HIS A 245 17.04 4.50 -5.72
N PHE A 246 16.60 5.60 -5.12
CA PHE A 246 15.67 6.56 -5.71
C PHE A 246 16.19 8.01 -5.59
N ALA A 247 15.44 8.99 -6.09
CA ALA A 247 15.89 10.38 -6.15
C ALA A 247 16.34 10.99 -4.80
N GLY A 248 15.84 10.46 -3.68
CA GLY A 248 16.21 10.88 -2.32
C GLY A 248 17.32 10.06 -1.67
N SER A 249 17.91 9.08 -2.37
CA SER A 249 18.98 8.25 -1.82
C SER A 249 20.26 9.05 -1.62
N TYR A 250 20.96 8.75 -0.55
CA TYR A 250 22.27 9.35 -0.23
C TYR A 250 23.45 8.71 -0.96
N GLU A 251 23.22 7.57 -1.59
CA GLU A 251 24.20 6.82 -2.38
C GLU A 251 23.62 6.52 -3.77
N ALA A 252 24.50 6.55 -4.77
CA ALA A 252 24.19 6.04 -6.10
C ALA A 252 24.10 4.52 -6.08
N GLY A 253 23.10 3.95 -6.77
CA GLY A 253 22.96 2.51 -6.81
C GLY A 253 21.96 2.02 -7.84
N SER A 254 21.73 0.72 -7.82
CA SER A 254 20.77 0.07 -8.69
C SER A 254 19.34 0.49 -8.35
N VAL A 255 18.49 0.65 -9.37
CA VAL A 255 17.04 0.84 -9.18
C VAL A 255 16.40 -0.45 -8.67
N ALA A 256 16.89 -1.61 -9.10
CA ALA A 256 16.35 -2.91 -8.72
C ALA A 256 17.43 -4.00 -8.88
N SER A 257 18.21 -4.23 -7.83
CA SER A 257 19.14 -5.36 -7.84
C SER A 257 18.38 -6.69 -7.73
N TYR A 258 19.00 -7.75 -8.23
CA TYR A 258 18.43 -9.09 -8.09
C TYR A 258 18.15 -9.47 -6.63
N ASN A 259 19.05 -9.11 -5.73
CA ASN A 259 18.90 -9.42 -4.32
C ASN A 259 17.73 -8.67 -3.69
N TYR A 260 17.56 -7.41 -4.04
CA TYR A 260 16.45 -6.59 -3.58
C TYR A 260 15.09 -7.14 -4.03
N VAL A 261 14.98 -7.47 -5.32
CA VAL A 261 13.76 -8.06 -5.89
C VAL A 261 13.47 -9.43 -5.26
N LYS A 262 14.49 -10.28 -5.14
CA LYS A 262 14.36 -11.60 -4.52
C LYS A 262 13.90 -11.50 -3.07
N GLU A 263 14.53 -10.64 -2.27
CA GLU A 263 14.13 -10.40 -0.88
C GLU A 263 12.67 -9.92 -0.80
N GLY A 264 12.29 -8.98 -1.66
CA GLY A 264 10.91 -8.48 -1.73
C GLY A 264 9.89 -9.59 -1.96
N ILE A 265 10.17 -10.48 -2.90
CA ILE A 265 9.32 -11.65 -3.16
C ILE A 265 9.29 -12.60 -1.95
N GLU A 266 10.44 -12.97 -1.42
CA GLU A 266 10.55 -13.93 -0.32
C GLU A 266 9.86 -13.43 0.97
N GLU A 267 10.01 -12.15 1.30
CA GLU A 267 9.33 -11.54 2.44
C GLU A 267 7.82 -11.45 2.22
N THR A 268 7.36 -11.06 1.04
CA THR A 268 5.92 -10.99 0.74
C THR A 268 5.26 -12.37 0.79
N LEU A 269 5.95 -13.42 0.33
CA LEU A 269 5.44 -14.80 0.37
C LEU A 269 5.26 -15.37 1.78
N ARG A 270 5.74 -14.69 2.82
CA ARG A 270 5.47 -15.07 4.21
C ARG A 270 4.04 -14.71 4.63
N ASP A 271 3.52 -13.64 4.05
CA ASP A 271 2.25 -13.03 4.44
C ASP A 271 1.15 -13.27 3.40
N VAL A 272 1.51 -13.38 2.12
CA VAL A 272 0.57 -13.43 0.99
C VAL A 272 0.70 -14.75 0.24
N PRO A 273 -0.41 -15.44 -0.08
CA PRO A 273 -0.41 -16.64 -0.90
C PRO A 273 0.25 -16.42 -2.27
N ALA A 274 1.11 -17.34 -2.68
CA ALA A 274 1.94 -17.20 -3.88
C ALA A 274 1.15 -16.98 -5.19
N ASP A 275 -0.06 -17.48 -5.27
CA ASP A 275 -0.95 -17.33 -6.43
C ASP A 275 -1.62 -15.96 -6.53
N LYS A 276 -1.45 -15.13 -5.50
CA LYS A 276 -1.91 -13.74 -5.47
C LYS A 276 -0.78 -12.72 -5.65
N VAL A 277 0.49 -13.15 -5.59
CA VAL A 277 1.64 -12.24 -5.65
C VAL A 277 2.04 -11.96 -7.09
N ILE A 278 2.16 -10.68 -7.43
CA ILE A 278 2.73 -10.18 -8.67
C ILE A 278 3.97 -9.35 -8.30
N ASN A 279 5.11 -9.58 -8.97
CA ASN A 279 6.29 -8.75 -8.78
C ASN A 279 6.48 -7.85 -9.99
N ALA A 280 6.54 -6.54 -9.73
CA ALA A 280 6.83 -5.54 -10.75
C ALA A 280 8.34 -5.29 -10.87
N VAL A 281 8.76 -4.96 -12.07
CA VAL A 281 10.14 -4.60 -12.42
C VAL A 281 10.16 -3.29 -13.21
N PRO A 282 11.22 -2.45 -13.08
CA PRO A 282 11.25 -1.15 -13.74
C PRO A 282 11.61 -1.27 -15.23
N PHE A 283 11.06 -0.37 -16.05
CA PHE A 283 11.50 -0.10 -17.43
C PHE A 283 12.35 1.18 -17.50
N TYR A 284 12.93 1.62 -16.41
CA TYR A 284 13.79 2.78 -16.30
C TYR A 284 15.03 2.46 -15.47
N THR A 285 16.00 3.33 -15.57
CA THR A 285 17.21 3.35 -14.74
C THR A 285 17.46 4.76 -14.23
N ARG A 286 18.56 4.98 -13.50
CA ARG A 286 18.94 6.30 -13.02
C ARG A 286 20.34 6.68 -13.50
N LEU A 287 20.46 7.91 -13.95
CA LEU A 287 21.75 8.60 -14.10
C LEU A 287 22.03 9.33 -12.80
N TRP A 288 23.11 8.95 -12.15
CA TRP A 288 23.57 9.54 -10.89
C TRP A 288 24.66 10.57 -11.13
N ASN A 289 24.59 11.67 -10.42
CA ASN A 289 25.64 12.67 -10.35
C ASN A 289 26.12 12.77 -8.90
N GLU A 290 27.41 12.45 -8.68
CA GLU A 290 28.05 12.45 -7.39
C GLU A 290 29.08 13.56 -7.33
N THR A 291 28.95 14.47 -6.38
CA THR A 291 29.91 15.56 -6.14
C THR A 291 30.35 15.57 -4.68
N PRO A 292 31.62 15.86 -4.37
CA PRO A 292 32.02 16.02 -2.98
C PRO A 292 31.24 17.14 -2.30
N LYS A 293 30.70 16.89 -1.10
CA LYS A 293 30.02 17.92 -0.33
C LYS A 293 30.92 19.07 0.03
N THR A 294 30.42 20.29 -0.09
CA THR A 294 31.06 21.50 0.43
C THR A 294 31.07 21.52 1.96
N ASP A 295 31.80 22.42 2.56
CA ASP A 295 31.84 22.57 4.02
C ASP A 295 30.49 23.08 4.57
N GLU A 296 29.77 23.91 3.79
CA GLU A 296 28.42 24.36 4.11
C GLU A 296 27.42 23.18 4.14
N GLU A 297 27.41 22.34 3.10
CA GLU A 297 26.54 21.16 3.00
C GLU A 297 26.82 20.15 4.13
N ARG A 298 28.11 19.94 4.50
CA ARG A 298 28.45 19.08 5.65
C ARG A 298 27.94 19.65 6.97
N ALA A 299 27.92 20.99 7.11
CA ALA A 299 27.40 21.64 8.30
C ALA A 299 25.89 21.56 8.39
N GLU A 300 25.19 21.66 7.26
CA GLU A 300 23.73 21.49 7.17
C GLU A 300 23.28 20.06 7.50
N ASP A 301 24.05 19.07 7.08
CA ASP A 301 23.77 17.65 7.31
C ASP A 301 24.01 17.19 8.76
N GLN A 302 24.63 18.02 9.59
CA GLN A 302 25.03 17.65 10.95
C GLN A 302 23.83 17.20 11.81
N GLY A 303 23.90 16.00 12.35
CA GLY A 303 22.82 15.40 13.13
C GLY A 303 21.71 14.73 12.31
N THR A 304 21.86 14.68 11.00
CA THR A 304 20.97 13.93 10.08
C THR A 304 21.63 12.65 9.58
N GLU A 305 20.86 11.78 8.94
CA GLU A 305 21.40 10.57 8.29
C GLU A 305 22.42 10.93 7.19
N ALA A 306 22.21 12.05 6.50
CA ALA A 306 23.11 12.55 5.45
C ALA A 306 24.54 12.85 5.93
N GLU A 307 24.76 13.04 7.24
CA GLU A 307 26.07 13.32 7.83
C GLU A 307 27.10 12.20 7.55
N SER A 308 26.63 10.96 7.46
CA SER A 308 27.50 9.79 7.23
C SER A 308 28.04 9.68 5.81
N TYR A 309 27.50 10.44 4.86
CA TYR A 309 27.85 10.38 3.44
C TYR A 309 28.73 11.56 3.03
N SER A 310 29.83 11.27 2.34
CA SER A 310 30.81 12.28 1.92
C SER A 310 30.46 12.98 0.61
N MET A 311 29.56 12.36 -0.18
CA MET A 311 29.14 12.85 -1.49
C MET A 311 27.74 13.44 -1.39
N LYS A 312 27.47 14.46 -2.19
CA LYS A 312 26.13 14.89 -2.56
C LYS A 312 25.72 14.12 -3.81
N VAL A 313 24.57 13.49 -3.75
CA VAL A 313 24.05 12.67 -4.84
C VAL A 313 22.77 13.30 -5.38
N THR A 314 22.70 13.42 -6.70
CA THR A 314 21.48 13.78 -7.42
C THR A 314 21.26 12.77 -8.54
N SER A 315 20.00 12.59 -8.96
CA SER A 315 19.73 11.62 -10.03
C SER A 315 18.63 12.09 -10.97
N GLU A 316 18.67 11.54 -12.16
CA GLU A 316 17.64 11.67 -13.21
C GLU A 316 17.17 10.27 -13.59
N ALA A 317 15.85 10.05 -13.62
CA ALA A 317 15.29 8.81 -14.14
C ALA A 317 15.32 8.83 -15.67
N LEU A 318 15.82 7.76 -16.28
CA LEU A 318 15.96 7.62 -17.73
C LEU A 318 15.25 6.36 -18.20
N GLY A 319 14.49 6.45 -19.28
CA GLY A 319 14.02 5.28 -20.01
C GLY A 319 15.21 4.46 -20.55
N MET A 320 15.03 3.16 -20.73
CA MET A 320 16.12 2.25 -21.11
C MET A 320 16.77 2.62 -22.46
N GLU A 321 16.00 3.12 -23.42
CA GLU A 321 16.52 3.56 -24.71
C GLU A 321 17.39 4.82 -24.58
N GLU A 322 16.92 5.80 -23.82
CA GLU A 322 17.69 7.03 -23.56
C GLU A 322 18.97 6.72 -22.80
N ALA A 323 18.92 5.84 -21.79
CA ALA A 323 20.10 5.40 -21.07
C ALA A 323 21.14 4.76 -22.02
N ALA A 324 20.70 3.87 -22.92
CA ALA A 324 21.57 3.24 -23.91
C ALA A 324 22.19 4.27 -24.87
N GLN A 325 21.41 5.27 -25.30
CA GLN A 325 21.90 6.35 -26.14
C GLN A 325 22.98 7.17 -25.41
N ARG A 326 22.75 7.61 -24.17
CA ARG A 326 23.73 8.40 -23.39
C ARG A 326 25.03 7.62 -23.15
N VAL A 327 24.95 6.32 -22.87
CA VAL A 327 26.13 5.45 -22.76
C VAL A 327 26.91 5.41 -24.07
N SER A 328 26.23 5.28 -25.20
CA SER A 328 26.85 5.25 -26.53
C SER A 328 27.51 6.59 -26.89
N GLU A 329 26.84 7.70 -26.67
CA GLU A 329 27.35 9.06 -26.92
C GLU A 329 28.56 9.39 -26.08
N ALA A 330 28.60 8.94 -24.84
CA ALA A 330 29.75 9.10 -23.95
C ALA A 330 30.92 8.15 -24.26
N GLY A 331 30.74 7.20 -25.19
CA GLY A 331 31.73 6.15 -25.47
C GLY A 331 32.06 5.30 -24.24
N ALA A 332 31.14 5.18 -23.30
CA ALA A 332 31.34 4.47 -22.05
C ALA A 332 31.15 2.95 -22.24
N THR A 333 31.78 2.18 -21.35
CA THR A 333 31.68 0.70 -21.37
C THR A 333 30.75 0.26 -20.27
N VAL A 334 29.74 -0.53 -20.65
CA VAL A 334 28.86 -1.18 -19.68
C VAL A 334 29.62 -2.31 -18.98
N THR A 335 29.51 -2.36 -17.66
CA THR A 335 30.12 -3.37 -16.79
C THR A 335 29.01 -4.15 -16.10
N TRP A 336 29.21 -5.44 -15.93
CA TRP A 336 28.33 -6.29 -15.12
C TRP A 336 28.81 -6.34 -13.69
N ASP A 337 27.90 -6.14 -12.74
CA ASP A 337 28.14 -6.33 -11.31
C ASP A 337 27.60 -7.71 -10.89
N ASP A 338 28.53 -8.64 -10.55
CA ASP A 338 28.17 -9.99 -10.14
C ASP A 338 27.50 -10.05 -8.76
N THR A 339 27.64 -9.01 -7.94
CA THR A 339 27.03 -8.97 -6.60
C THR A 339 25.57 -8.54 -6.67
N ALA A 340 25.32 -7.43 -7.35
CA ALA A 340 23.97 -6.89 -7.53
C ALA A 340 23.22 -7.56 -8.69
N ASN A 341 23.92 -8.28 -9.57
CA ASN A 341 23.42 -8.86 -10.82
C ASN A 341 22.73 -7.82 -11.71
N VAL A 342 23.41 -6.70 -11.91
CA VAL A 342 22.95 -5.59 -12.75
C VAL A 342 24.06 -5.12 -13.68
N SER A 343 23.67 -4.45 -14.76
CA SER A 343 24.61 -3.72 -15.60
C SER A 343 24.72 -2.27 -15.14
N TYR A 344 25.93 -1.74 -15.08
CA TYR A 344 26.19 -0.33 -14.78
C TYR A 344 27.30 0.24 -15.66
N THR A 345 27.44 1.55 -15.66
CA THR A 345 28.55 2.25 -16.33
C THR A 345 28.86 3.55 -15.62
N HIS A 346 30.09 4.03 -15.82
CA HIS A 346 30.50 5.37 -15.40
C HIS A 346 30.59 6.29 -16.62
N LEU A 347 29.80 7.37 -16.61
CA LEU A 347 29.92 8.45 -17.57
C LEU A 347 30.92 9.47 -17.01
N ARG A 348 31.86 9.92 -17.81
CA ARG A 348 32.70 11.05 -17.45
C ARG A 348 31.96 12.33 -17.80
N ALA A 349 31.84 13.25 -16.84
CA ALA A 349 31.41 14.59 -17.15
C ALA A 349 32.43 15.20 -18.12
N ASN A 350 31.97 15.69 -19.25
CA ASN A 350 32.80 16.52 -20.13
C ASN A 350 33.01 17.83 -19.37
N GLU A 351 34.31 18.19 -19.11
CA GLU A 351 34.71 19.45 -18.56
C GLU A 351 34.33 20.65 -19.44
#